data_3de54c526feb9d4403b1308d52990999
#
_entry.id   3de54c526feb9d4403b1308d52990999
#
_cell.length_a   1.000
_cell.length_b   1.000
_cell.length_c   1.000
_cell.angle_alpha   90.00
_cell.angle_beta   90.00
_cell.angle_gamma   90.00
#
_symmetry.space_group_name_H-M   'P 1'
#
loop_
_entity.id
_entity.type
_entity.pdbx_description
1 polymer ?
#
loop_
_entity_poly.entity_id
_entity_poly.type
_entity_poly.pdbx_seq_one_letter_code
_entity_poly.pdbx_strand_id
1 'polypeptide(L)'
;VLVDSAERRAEHDKALGAYLGLAIGDALGATTEFMTPREIAAQYGVHRHMTGGGWLKLAPGQVTDDTTMCLALGKSILDADGWCMKAVAEAYVAWLRSKPVDCGNTCRRGIRRYMTDGSFAGPAGDGDAGNGAVMRNLPVVLATLHNEAAFEARSLAQARFTHNNALSDAATLICGRLLRRLLLGGRLSEIRPLADAFVVDHPMFRFQPYPGRASGYVVDTLQTVF
;
A
#
# COMPACT_ATOMS: atom_id res chain seq x y z
N VAL A 1 23.95 21.40 2.28
CA VAL A 1 22.84 22.29 2.67
C VAL A 1 22.25 21.71 3.95
N LEU A 2 22.41 22.43 5.08
CA LEU A 2 21.80 22.05 6.37
C LEU A 2 20.30 22.33 6.24
N VAL A 3 19.48 21.28 6.10
CA VAL A 3 18.02 21.41 6.22
C VAL A 3 17.71 21.91 7.63
N ASP A 4 16.87 22.94 7.72
CA ASP A 4 16.47 23.52 9.00
C ASP A 4 15.88 22.45 9.93
N SER A 5 16.19 22.53 11.21
CA SER A 5 15.70 21.58 12.22
C SER A 5 14.16 21.58 12.34
N ALA A 6 13.49 22.65 11.94
CA ALA A 6 12.04 22.77 11.89
C ALA A 6 11.45 22.00 10.67
N GLU A 7 12.09 22.11 9.50
CA GLU A 7 11.66 21.36 8.30
C GLU A 7 11.78 19.84 8.50
N ARG A 8 12.90 19.38 9.09
CA ARG A 8 13.06 17.94 9.41
C ARG A 8 12.01 17.43 10.39
N ARG A 9 11.65 18.24 11.39
CA ARG A 9 10.58 17.87 12.32
C ARG A 9 9.23 17.76 11.61
N ALA A 10 8.92 18.71 10.73
CA ALA A 10 7.69 18.69 9.96
C ALA A 10 7.60 17.48 9.01
N GLU A 11 8.70 17.10 8.35
CA GLU A 11 8.76 15.89 7.53
C GLU A 11 8.60 14.62 8.37
N HIS A 12 9.26 14.54 9.52
CA HIS A 12 9.14 13.43 10.46
C HIS A 12 7.69 13.26 10.95
N ASP A 13 7.04 14.35 11.35
CA ASP A 13 5.65 14.31 11.84
C ASP A 13 4.69 13.87 10.74
N LYS A 14 4.90 14.30 9.49
CA LYS A 14 4.12 13.83 8.34
C LYS A 14 4.37 12.35 8.04
N ALA A 15 5.62 11.89 8.12
CA ALA A 15 5.97 10.48 7.93
C ALA A 15 5.31 9.60 8.99
N LEU A 16 5.37 10.03 10.27
CA LEU A 16 4.68 9.35 11.36
C LEU A 16 3.16 9.33 11.15
N GLY A 17 2.59 10.48 10.75
CA GLY A 17 1.17 10.59 10.41
C GLY A 17 0.75 9.65 9.28
N ALA A 18 1.59 9.47 8.25
CA ALA A 18 1.33 8.54 7.15
C ALA A 18 1.32 7.08 7.62
N TYR A 19 2.29 6.65 8.46
CA TYR A 19 2.30 5.31 9.04
C TYR A 19 1.12 5.06 9.98
N LEU A 20 0.80 6.03 10.84
CA LEU A 20 -0.35 5.92 11.73
C LEU A 20 -1.66 5.87 10.95
N GLY A 21 -1.80 6.69 9.90
CA GLY A 21 -2.96 6.69 9.03
C GLY A 21 -3.15 5.35 8.32
N LEU A 22 -2.06 4.74 7.83
CA LEU A 22 -2.09 3.39 7.25
C LEU A 22 -2.58 2.36 8.27
N ALA A 23 -1.96 2.31 9.46
CA ALA A 23 -2.30 1.32 10.48
C ALA A 23 -3.73 1.50 11.03
N ILE A 24 -4.20 2.75 11.19
CA ILE A 24 -5.56 3.05 11.61
C ILE A 24 -6.57 2.63 10.53
N GLY A 25 -6.26 2.94 9.26
CA GLY A 25 -7.09 2.55 8.12
C GLY A 25 -7.23 1.04 7.98
N ASP A 26 -6.11 0.33 8.09
CA ASP A 26 -6.05 -1.14 8.10
C ASP A 26 -6.89 -1.74 9.24
N ALA A 27 -6.61 -1.36 10.50
CA ALA A 27 -7.33 -1.88 11.67
C ALA A 27 -8.84 -1.55 11.66
N LEU A 28 -9.22 -0.41 11.09
CA LEU A 28 -10.62 -0.03 10.92
C LEU A 28 -11.28 -0.83 9.78
N GLY A 29 -10.63 -0.90 8.62
CA GLY A 29 -11.15 -1.54 7.41
C GLY A 29 -11.25 -3.05 7.53
N ALA A 30 -10.30 -3.71 8.18
CA ALA A 30 -10.23 -5.15 8.32
C ALA A 30 -11.48 -5.76 9.00
N THR A 31 -12.16 -5.01 9.90
CA THR A 31 -13.43 -5.44 10.51
C THR A 31 -14.54 -5.66 9.46
N THR A 32 -14.54 -4.86 8.41
CA THR A 32 -15.61 -4.84 7.38
C THR A 32 -15.16 -5.46 6.06
N GLU A 33 -13.98 -6.02 6.00
CA GLU A 33 -13.45 -6.67 4.81
C GLU A 33 -14.38 -7.80 4.34
N PHE A 34 -14.60 -7.87 3.02
CA PHE A 34 -15.56 -8.77 2.35
C PHE A 34 -17.05 -8.54 2.68
N MET A 35 -17.39 -7.53 3.47
CA MET A 35 -18.78 -7.14 3.70
C MET A 35 -19.29 -6.22 2.58
N THR A 36 -20.55 -6.40 2.21
CA THR A 36 -21.22 -5.46 1.32
C THR A 36 -21.57 -4.16 2.06
N PRO A 37 -21.74 -3.02 1.36
CA PRO A 37 -22.18 -1.78 1.98
C PRO A 37 -23.50 -1.93 2.78
N ARG A 38 -24.41 -2.82 2.32
CA ARG A 38 -25.68 -3.11 3.01
C ARG A 38 -25.47 -3.83 4.34
N GLU A 39 -24.55 -4.80 4.38
CA GLU A 39 -24.21 -5.52 5.61
C GLU A 39 -23.51 -4.58 6.60
N ILE A 40 -22.59 -3.74 6.13
CA ILE A 40 -21.92 -2.74 6.97
C ILE A 40 -22.95 -1.78 7.56
N ALA A 41 -23.85 -1.24 6.73
CA ALA A 41 -24.90 -0.33 7.19
C ALA A 41 -25.86 -0.98 8.21
N ALA A 42 -26.22 -2.26 8.01
CA ALA A 42 -27.09 -2.99 8.92
C ALA A 42 -26.44 -3.31 10.27
N GLN A 43 -25.13 -3.62 10.26
CA GLN A 43 -24.43 -4.06 11.47
C GLN A 43 -23.81 -2.90 12.26
N TYR A 44 -23.27 -1.87 11.58
CA TYR A 44 -22.49 -0.80 12.17
C TYR A 44 -23.07 0.59 11.94
N GLY A 45 -24.02 0.74 11.03
CA GLY A 45 -24.42 2.06 10.51
C GLY A 45 -23.24 2.69 9.75
N VAL A 46 -22.61 3.71 10.34
CA VAL A 46 -21.33 4.25 9.88
C VAL A 46 -20.22 3.66 10.75
N HIS A 47 -19.39 2.79 10.17
CA HIS A 47 -18.29 2.15 10.89
C HIS A 47 -17.17 3.16 11.20
N ARG A 48 -16.97 3.47 12.49
CA ARG A 48 -16.02 4.50 12.95
C ARG A 48 -15.09 4.05 14.08
N HIS A 49 -15.24 2.82 14.55
CA HIS A 49 -14.52 2.32 15.71
C HIS A 49 -13.81 1.02 15.37
N MET A 50 -12.55 0.90 15.78
CA MET A 50 -11.75 -0.32 15.62
C MET A 50 -12.27 -1.40 16.60
N THR A 51 -13.40 -2.02 16.26
CA THR A 51 -14.07 -3.02 17.12
C THR A 51 -13.45 -4.41 17.03
N GLY A 52 -12.60 -4.63 16.03
CA GLY A 52 -12.10 -5.97 15.70
C GLY A 52 -13.20 -6.85 15.12
N GLY A 53 -13.02 -8.17 15.16
CA GLY A 53 -13.96 -9.14 14.56
C GLY A 53 -13.66 -9.34 13.09
N GLY A 54 -14.70 -9.26 12.26
CA GLY A 54 -14.58 -9.56 10.83
C GLY A 54 -14.30 -11.04 10.56
N TRP A 55 -14.03 -11.39 9.31
CA TRP A 55 -13.76 -12.76 8.89
C TRP A 55 -12.46 -13.34 9.51
N LEU A 56 -11.48 -12.49 9.83
CA LEU A 56 -10.22 -12.86 10.50
C LEU A 56 -10.35 -12.97 12.03
N LYS A 57 -11.49 -12.57 12.62
CA LYS A 57 -11.73 -12.57 14.08
C LYS A 57 -10.68 -11.75 14.84
N LEU A 58 -10.35 -10.59 14.34
CA LEU A 58 -9.30 -9.70 14.87
C LEU A 58 -9.64 -9.17 16.26
N ALA A 59 -8.61 -8.90 17.06
CA ALA A 59 -8.75 -8.08 18.25
C ALA A 59 -8.97 -6.60 17.86
N PRO A 60 -9.63 -5.78 18.72
CA PRO A 60 -9.77 -4.35 18.48
C PRO A 60 -8.40 -3.67 18.26
N GLY A 61 -8.26 -2.95 17.16
CA GLY A 61 -7.01 -2.28 16.78
C GLY A 61 -5.93 -3.19 16.20
N GLN A 62 -6.20 -4.47 15.98
CA GLN A 62 -5.28 -5.38 15.31
C GLN A 62 -5.19 -5.04 13.82
N VAL A 63 -3.97 -4.93 13.32
CA VAL A 63 -3.63 -4.68 11.91
C VAL A 63 -3.43 -6.00 11.14
N THR A 64 -3.45 -5.92 9.81
CA THR A 64 -3.32 -7.08 8.90
C THR A 64 -2.02 -7.03 8.08
N ASP A 65 -2.01 -7.66 6.91
CA ASP A 65 -0.85 -7.70 6.01
C ASP A 65 -0.54 -6.32 5.41
N ASP A 66 -1.52 -5.43 5.25
CA ASP A 66 -1.31 -4.06 4.80
C ASP A 66 -0.22 -3.36 5.63
N THR A 67 -0.42 -3.30 6.94
CA THR A 67 0.54 -2.65 7.85
C THR A 67 1.78 -3.50 8.06
N THR A 68 1.62 -4.81 8.28
CA THR A 68 2.77 -5.65 8.66
C THR A 68 3.76 -5.89 7.53
N MET A 69 3.31 -5.98 6.26
CA MET A 69 4.20 -6.00 5.09
C MET A 69 4.86 -4.64 4.84
N CYS A 70 4.13 -3.55 5.06
CA CYS A 70 4.69 -2.20 5.00
C CYS A 70 5.85 -2.04 5.99
N LEU A 71 5.66 -2.46 7.24
CA LEU A 71 6.72 -2.43 8.26
C LEU A 71 7.90 -3.34 7.92
N ALA A 72 7.66 -4.54 7.36
CA ALA A 72 8.72 -5.44 6.92
C ALA A 72 9.58 -4.81 5.81
N LEU A 73 8.95 -4.13 4.83
CA LEU A 73 9.63 -3.38 3.79
C LEU A 73 10.46 -2.23 4.38
N GLY A 74 9.87 -1.42 5.26
CA GLY A 74 10.57 -0.31 5.90
C GLY A 74 11.78 -0.76 6.70
N LYS A 75 11.61 -1.81 7.49
CA LYS A 75 12.71 -2.40 8.26
C LYS A 75 13.83 -2.91 7.36
N SER A 76 13.53 -3.56 6.24
CA SER A 76 14.54 -4.06 5.30
C SER A 76 15.39 -2.95 4.69
N ILE A 77 14.80 -1.77 4.42
CA ILE A 77 15.50 -0.58 3.90
C ILE A 77 16.44 -0.01 4.97
N LEU A 78 16.00 0.04 6.22
CA LEU A 78 16.80 0.52 7.34
C LEU A 78 17.96 -0.43 7.67
N ASP A 79 17.68 -1.72 7.77
CA ASP A 79 18.70 -2.75 8.11
C ASP A 79 19.78 -2.86 7.03
N ALA A 80 19.46 -2.59 5.76
CA ALA A 80 20.40 -2.61 4.64
C ALA A 80 21.09 -1.27 4.38
N ASP A 81 20.86 -0.25 5.23
CA ASP A 81 21.34 1.14 5.03
C ASP A 81 21.02 1.66 3.60
N GLY A 82 19.84 1.35 3.12
CA GLY A 82 19.34 1.74 1.81
C GLY A 82 18.60 0.65 1.06
N TRP A 83 18.47 0.83 -0.25
CA TRP A 83 17.71 -0.09 -1.08
C TRP A 83 18.51 -1.33 -1.47
N CYS A 84 18.02 -2.50 -1.07
CA CYS A 84 18.52 -3.79 -1.51
C CYS A 84 17.35 -4.75 -1.77
N MET A 85 17.09 -5.10 -3.04
CA MET A 85 15.95 -5.97 -3.40
C MET A 85 16.03 -7.35 -2.74
N LYS A 86 17.25 -7.89 -2.54
CA LYS A 86 17.44 -9.14 -1.81
C LYS A 86 17.01 -9.01 -0.35
N ALA A 87 17.38 -7.91 0.32
CA ALA A 87 16.96 -7.66 1.71
C ALA A 87 15.43 -7.53 1.81
N VAL A 88 14.79 -6.87 0.85
CA VAL A 88 13.32 -6.78 0.76
C VAL A 88 12.69 -8.17 0.61
N ALA A 89 13.20 -8.99 -0.29
CA ALA A 89 12.70 -10.35 -0.52
C ALA A 89 12.83 -11.23 0.73
N GLU A 90 13.99 -11.20 1.39
CA GLU A 90 14.23 -11.95 2.62
C GLU A 90 13.35 -11.47 3.79
N ALA A 91 13.10 -10.16 3.88
CA ALA A 91 12.18 -9.60 4.88
C ALA A 91 10.74 -10.11 4.66
N TYR A 92 10.28 -10.20 3.41
CA TYR A 92 8.97 -10.78 3.10
C TYR A 92 8.91 -12.29 3.34
N VAL A 93 10.01 -13.02 3.11
CA VAL A 93 10.09 -14.44 3.48
C VAL A 93 9.99 -14.61 5.00
N ALA A 94 10.74 -13.81 5.77
CA ALA A 94 10.67 -13.82 7.24
C ALA A 94 9.26 -13.47 7.73
N TRP A 95 8.64 -12.44 7.14
CA TRP A 95 7.26 -12.06 7.42
C TRP A 95 6.27 -13.21 7.14
N LEU A 96 6.35 -13.88 5.99
CA LEU A 96 5.47 -15.02 5.68
C LEU A 96 5.68 -16.19 6.65
N ARG A 97 6.93 -16.46 7.05
CA ARG A 97 7.27 -17.51 8.03
C ARG A 97 6.77 -17.21 9.44
N SER A 98 6.54 -15.93 9.79
CA SER A 98 5.98 -15.53 11.07
C SER A 98 4.50 -15.88 11.21
N LYS A 99 3.87 -16.41 10.15
CA LYS A 99 2.44 -16.77 10.09
C LYS A 99 1.55 -15.56 10.39
N PRO A 100 1.60 -14.51 9.57
CA PRO A 100 0.76 -13.33 9.75
C PRO A 100 -0.72 -13.73 9.78
N VAL A 101 -1.54 -12.88 10.42
CA VAL A 101 -2.99 -13.14 10.58
C VAL A 101 -3.70 -13.19 9.23
N ASP A 102 -3.20 -12.42 8.25
CA ASP A 102 -3.64 -12.46 6.86
C ASP A 102 -2.46 -12.46 5.88
N CYS A 103 -2.71 -12.96 4.68
CA CYS A 103 -1.76 -12.92 3.58
C CYS A 103 -2.49 -13.15 2.25
N GLY A 104 -2.57 -12.13 1.42
CA GLY A 104 -3.15 -12.24 0.08
C GLY A 104 -2.50 -13.33 -0.77
N ASN A 105 -3.31 -14.02 -1.59
CA ASN A 105 -2.84 -15.15 -2.41
C ASN A 105 -1.72 -14.76 -3.37
N THR A 106 -1.80 -13.57 -3.98
CA THR A 106 -0.77 -13.06 -4.90
C THR A 106 0.53 -12.77 -4.16
N CYS A 107 0.47 -12.17 -2.96
CA CYS A 107 1.62 -11.99 -2.09
C CYS A 107 2.29 -13.32 -1.74
N ARG A 108 1.50 -14.27 -1.27
CA ARG A 108 1.98 -15.62 -0.92
C ARG A 108 2.64 -16.33 -2.10
N ARG A 109 2.04 -16.27 -3.29
CA ARG A 109 2.57 -16.88 -4.50
C ARG A 109 3.92 -16.26 -4.88
N GLY A 110 4.03 -14.93 -4.91
CA GLY A 110 5.28 -14.23 -5.24
C GLY A 110 6.41 -14.53 -4.25
N ILE A 111 6.13 -14.52 -2.94
CA ILE A 111 7.11 -14.87 -1.91
C ILE A 111 7.57 -16.33 -2.05
N ARG A 112 6.65 -17.26 -2.25
CA ARG A 112 7.00 -18.69 -2.43
C ARG A 112 7.82 -18.93 -3.69
N ARG A 113 7.52 -18.22 -4.80
CA ARG A 113 8.35 -18.29 -6.01
C ARG A 113 9.80 -17.93 -5.69
N TYR A 114 10.04 -16.78 -5.03
CA TYR A 114 11.39 -16.38 -4.62
C TYR A 114 12.05 -17.45 -3.73
N MET A 115 11.33 -18.04 -2.79
CA MET A 115 11.85 -19.12 -1.94
C MET A 115 12.27 -20.36 -2.73
N THR A 116 11.67 -20.58 -3.91
CA THR A 116 11.92 -21.77 -4.75
C THR A 116 13.05 -21.55 -5.73
N ASP A 117 13.09 -20.41 -6.40
CA ASP A 117 13.98 -20.17 -7.54
C ASP A 117 14.83 -18.89 -7.43
N GLY A 118 14.63 -18.08 -6.37
CA GLY A 118 15.38 -16.84 -6.14
C GLY A 118 14.96 -15.66 -7.04
N SER A 119 13.91 -15.80 -7.86
CA SER A 119 13.48 -14.76 -8.80
C SER A 119 12.77 -13.60 -8.09
N PHE A 120 13.18 -12.34 -8.42
CA PHE A 120 12.58 -11.12 -7.86
C PHE A 120 11.29 -10.68 -8.56
N ALA A 121 10.97 -11.26 -9.71
CA ALA A 121 9.70 -11.01 -10.39
C ALA A 121 9.24 -12.28 -11.11
N GLY A 122 7.93 -12.54 -11.11
CA GLY A 122 7.30 -13.54 -11.94
C GLY A 122 6.99 -13.03 -13.34
N PRO A 123 6.47 -13.86 -14.22
CA PRO A 123 5.90 -13.41 -15.48
C PRO A 123 4.75 -12.43 -15.18
N ALA A 124 4.55 -11.45 -16.07
CA ALA A 124 3.38 -10.59 -15.99
C ALA A 124 2.10 -11.41 -16.18
N GLY A 125 1.08 -11.12 -15.39
CA GLY A 125 -0.17 -11.87 -15.43
C GLY A 125 -1.38 -11.04 -15.03
N ASP A 126 -2.52 -11.30 -15.70
CA ASP A 126 -3.78 -10.60 -15.42
C ASP A 126 -4.30 -10.86 -14.01
N GLY A 127 -4.01 -12.04 -13.44
CA GLY A 127 -4.35 -12.40 -12.06
C GLY A 127 -3.54 -11.69 -10.97
N ASP A 128 -2.59 -10.82 -11.34
CA ASP A 128 -1.70 -10.11 -10.42
C ASP A 128 -2.12 -8.64 -10.17
N ALA A 129 -3.30 -8.23 -10.63
CA ALA A 129 -3.84 -6.89 -10.47
C ALA A 129 -4.47 -6.63 -9.08
N GLY A 130 -3.89 -7.21 -8.03
CA GLY A 130 -4.28 -6.94 -6.65
C GLY A 130 -3.67 -5.65 -6.09
N ASN A 131 -4.19 -5.18 -4.96
CA ASN A 131 -3.74 -3.98 -4.27
C ASN A 131 -2.52 -4.21 -3.33
N GLY A 132 -2.05 -5.44 -3.16
CA GLY A 132 -1.01 -5.79 -2.20
C GLY A 132 0.36 -5.14 -2.44
N ALA A 133 0.61 -4.57 -3.63
CA ALA A 133 1.80 -3.77 -3.87
C ALA A 133 1.63 -2.31 -3.42
N VAL A 134 0.43 -1.75 -3.63
CA VAL A 134 0.09 -0.36 -3.25
C VAL A 134 0.08 -0.20 -1.74
N MET A 135 -0.59 -1.12 -1.02
CA MET A 135 -0.80 -1.07 0.42
C MET A 135 0.49 -0.93 1.23
N ARG A 136 1.60 -1.46 0.72
CA ARG A 136 2.88 -1.54 1.43
C ARG A 136 3.96 -0.57 0.93
N ASN A 137 3.68 0.29 -0.07
CA ASN A 137 4.70 1.11 -0.75
C ASN A 137 5.20 2.33 0.05
N LEU A 138 4.57 2.69 1.16
CA LEU A 138 4.91 3.88 1.95
C LEU A 138 6.41 3.98 2.32
N PRO A 139 7.13 2.92 2.73
CA PRO A 139 8.56 3.02 3.03
C PRO A 139 9.42 3.44 1.84
N VAL A 140 9.06 2.99 0.63
CA VAL A 140 9.76 3.41 -0.60
C VAL A 140 9.52 4.89 -0.86
N VAL A 141 8.28 5.35 -0.69
CA VAL A 141 7.91 6.78 -0.83
C VAL A 141 8.78 7.64 0.09
N LEU A 142 8.90 7.27 1.36
CA LEU A 142 9.68 8.00 2.34
C LEU A 142 11.19 7.96 2.05
N ALA A 143 11.73 6.77 1.74
CA ALA A 143 13.15 6.59 1.46
C ALA A 143 13.61 7.27 0.15
N THR A 144 12.67 7.67 -0.69
CA THR A 144 12.96 8.30 -2.00
C THR A 144 12.25 9.63 -2.19
N LEU A 145 11.86 10.29 -1.08
CA LEU A 145 10.98 11.47 -1.09
C LEU A 145 11.46 12.57 -2.04
N HIS A 146 12.77 12.81 -2.12
CA HIS A 146 13.39 13.83 -2.96
C HIS A 146 14.00 13.31 -4.27
N ASN A 147 13.72 12.03 -4.64
CA ASN A 147 14.29 11.41 -5.85
C ASN A 147 13.21 10.62 -6.62
N GLU A 148 12.63 11.25 -7.66
CA GLU A 148 11.57 10.65 -8.47
C GLU A 148 12.01 9.36 -9.19
N ALA A 149 13.20 9.36 -9.79
CA ALA A 149 13.69 8.19 -10.52
C ALA A 149 13.91 6.99 -9.59
N ALA A 150 14.47 7.21 -8.39
CA ALA A 150 14.62 6.17 -7.38
C ALA A 150 13.25 5.70 -6.84
N PHE A 151 12.31 6.62 -6.65
CA PHE A 151 10.94 6.30 -6.26
C PHE A 151 10.28 5.34 -7.26
N GLU A 152 10.29 5.70 -8.54
CA GLU A 152 9.67 4.90 -9.59
C GLU A 152 10.32 3.51 -9.68
N ALA A 153 11.65 3.45 -9.81
CA ALA A 153 12.38 2.20 -9.95
C ALA A 153 12.16 1.25 -8.75
N ARG A 154 12.23 1.76 -7.53
CA ARG A 154 12.09 0.94 -6.31
C ARG A 154 10.63 0.55 -6.05
N SER A 155 9.67 1.44 -6.34
CA SER A 155 8.25 1.12 -6.24
C SER A 155 7.86 -0.01 -7.19
N LEU A 156 8.31 0.03 -8.44
CA LEU A 156 8.07 -1.04 -9.40
C LEU A 156 8.79 -2.34 -9.01
N ALA A 157 10.01 -2.27 -8.51
CA ALA A 157 10.75 -3.45 -8.09
C ALA A 157 10.05 -4.20 -6.94
N GLN A 158 9.59 -3.49 -5.88
CA GLN A 158 8.84 -4.11 -4.80
C GLN A 158 7.45 -4.58 -5.23
N ALA A 159 6.79 -3.85 -6.16
CA ALA A 159 5.47 -4.24 -6.67
C ALA A 159 5.55 -5.55 -7.44
N ARG A 160 6.44 -5.64 -8.42
CA ARG A 160 6.59 -6.78 -9.32
C ARG A 160 7.14 -8.04 -8.64
N PHE A 161 7.64 -7.91 -7.42
CA PHE A 161 8.01 -9.05 -6.59
C PHE A 161 6.82 -10.00 -6.35
N THR A 162 5.62 -9.46 -6.24
CA THR A 162 4.39 -10.22 -6.03
C THR A 162 3.31 -9.92 -7.08
N HIS A 163 3.17 -8.66 -7.52
CA HIS A 163 2.12 -8.14 -8.38
C HIS A 163 2.72 -7.62 -9.70
N ASN A 164 3.16 -8.51 -10.58
CA ASN A 164 3.71 -8.10 -11.87
C ASN A 164 2.58 -7.86 -12.89
N ASN A 165 1.92 -6.71 -12.76
CA ASN A 165 0.78 -6.32 -13.59
C ASN A 165 0.77 -4.79 -13.80
N ALA A 166 0.45 -4.35 -15.03
CA ALA A 166 0.48 -2.93 -15.39
C ALA A 166 -0.49 -2.07 -14.57
N LEU A 167 -1.65 -2.59 -14.17
CA LEU A 167 -2.60 -1.87 -13.32
C LEU A 167 -2.06 -1.71 -11.89
N SER A 168 -1.44 -2.75 -11.34
CA SER A 168 -0.79 -2.68 -10.02
C SER A 168 0.39 -1.71 -10.03
N ASP A 169 1.20 -1.70 -11.10
CA ASP A 169 2.28 -0.74 -11.30
C ASP A 169 1.76 0.70 -11.33
N ALA A 170 0.78 0.99 -12.20
CA ALA A 170 0.19 2.32 -12.34
C ALA A 170 -0.41 2.84 -11.02
N ALA A 171 -1.15 1.98 -10.32
CA ALA A 171 -1.74 2.31 -9.03
C ALA A 171 -0.67 2.59 -7.95
N THR A 172 0.38 1.77 -7.89
CA THR A 172 1.48 1.95 -6.94
C THR A 172 2.19 3.28 -7.17
N LEU A 173 2.43 3.64 -8.42
CA LEU A 173 3.09 4.90 -8.78
C LEU A 173 2.21 6.11 -8.49
N ILE A 174 0.92 6.10 -8.88
CA ILE A 174 0.07 7.27 -8.62
C ILE A 174 -0.15 7.48 -7.14
N CYS A 175 -0.48 6.46 -6.36
CA CYS A 175 -0.63 6.60 -4.91
C CYS A 175 0.65 7.12 -4.25
N GLY A 176 1.81 6.61 -4.66
CA GLY A 176 3.09 7.10 -4.16
C GLY A 176 3.35 8.57 -4.52
N ARG A 177 3.03 9.01 -5.75
CA ARG A 177 3.17 10.42 -6.18
C ARG A 177 2.25 11.35 -5.39
N LEU A 178 1.00 10.94 -5.15
CA LEU A 178 0.06 11.72 -4.33
C LEU A 178 0.56 11.85 -2.89
N LEU A 179 1.05 10.77 -2.28
CA LEU A 179 1.66 10.79 -0.95
C LEU A 179 2.89 11.70 -0.90
N ARG A 180 3.81 11.59 -1.87
CA ARG A 180 4.98 12.47 -1.97
C ARG A 180 4.59 13.93 -2.06
N ARG A 181 3.55 14.27 -2.85
CA ARG A 181 3.04 15.65 -2.94
C ARG A 181 2.62 16.18 -1.58
N LEU A 182 1.88 15.38 -0.79
CA LEU A 182 1.44 15.74 0.55
C LEU A 182 2.60 15.86 1.55
N LEU A 183 3.51 14.89 1.54
CA LEU A 183 4.69 14.87 2.40
C LEU A 183 5.58 16.09 2.17
N LEU A 184 5.76 16.50 0.92
CA LEU A 184 6.51 17.69 0.50
C LEU A 184 5.76 19.02 0.72
N GLY A 185 4.64 19.02 1.42
CA GLY A 185 3.90 20.22 1.79
C GLY A 185 2.77 20.62 0.85
N GLY A 186 2.43 19.78 -0.13
CA GLY A 186 1.25 19.96 -0.97
C GLY A 186 -0.05 19.92 -0.15
N ARG A 187 -1.08 20.56 -0.65
CA ARG A 187 -2.41 20.61 -0.02
C ARG A 187 -3.29 19.48 -0.52
N LEU A 188 -4.23 19.04 0.31
CA LEU A 188 -5.20 18.01 -0.05
C LEU A 188 -6.03 18.41 -1.29
N SER A 189 -6.32 19.70 -1.47
CA SER A 189 -7.02 20.23 -2.65
C SER A 189 -6.27 20.01 -3.98
N GLU A 190 -4.98 19.71 -3.95
CA GLU A 190 -4.16 19.43 -5.13
C GLU A 190 -4.22 17.95 -5.54
N ILE A 191 -4.71 17.07 -4.66
CA ILE A 191 -4.72 15.62 -4.89
C ILE A 191 -5.78 15.25 -5.93
N ARG A 192 -6.98 15.81 -5.84
CA ARG A 192 -8.06 15.50 -6.77
C ARG A 192 -7.73 15.84 -8.24
N PRO A 193 -7.20 17.01 -8.58
CA PRO A 193 -6.78 17.31 -9.95
C PRO A 193 -5.70 16.36 -10.49
N LEU A 194 -4.79 15.88 -9.63
CA LEU A 194 -3.77 14.90 -10.02
C LEU A 194 -4.38 13.52 -10.28
N ALA A 195 -5.36 13.11 -9.47
CA ALA A 195 -6.10 11.87 -9.70
C ALA A 195 -6.95 11.96 -10.99
N ASP A 196 -7.62 13.09 -11.24
CA ASP A 196 -8.38 13.31 -12.46
C ASP A 196 -7.48 13.25 -13.71
N ALA A 197 -6.28 13.86 -13.67
CA ALA A 197 -5.31 13.79 -14.76
C ALA A 197 -4.82 12.35 -15.01
N PHE A 198 -4.54 11.61 -13.93
CA PHE A 198 -4.14 10.19 -14.05
C PHE A 198 -5.21 9.33 -14.74
N VAL A 199 -6.46 9.56 -14.46
CA VAL A 199 -7.59 8.80 -15.03
C VAL A 199 -7.76 9.06 -16.54
N VAL A 200 -7.30 10.21 -17.07
CA VAL A 200 -7.29 10.48 -18.51
C VAL A 200 -6.41 9.47 -19.24
N ASP A 201 -5.21 9.19 -18.70
CA ASP A 201 -4.27 8.24 -19.28
C ASP A 201 -4.58 6.78 -18.89
N HIS A 202 -5.31 6.60 -17.78
CA HIS A 202 -5.65 5.29 -17.21
C HIS A 202 -7.16 5.15 -16.97
N PRO A 203 -8.00 5.08 -18.02
CA PRO A 203 -9.47 5.13 -17.92
C PRO A 203 -10.10 3.99 -17.11
N MET A 204 -9.39 2.88 -16.91
CA MET A 204 -9.82 1.78 -16.04
C MET A 204 -10.04 2.24 -14.59
N PHE A 205 -9.28 3.23 -14.12
CA PHE A 205 -9.37 3.78 -12.77
C PHE A 205 -10.43 4.88 -12.60
N ARG A 206 -11.30 5.11 -13.61
CA ARG A 206 -12.33 6.13 -13.52
C ARG A 206 -13.25 5.88 -12.33
N PHE A 207 -13.35 6.88 -11.45
CA PHE A 207 -14.08 6.82 -10.18
C PHE A 207 -15.36 7.65 -10.16
N GLN A 208 -15.72 8.27 -11.28
CA GLN A 208 -17.00 8.98 -11.45
C GLN A 208 -17.73 8.49 -12.69
N PRO A 209 -18.99 7.98 -12.54
CA PRO A 209 -19.65 7.74 -11.24
C PRO A 209 -18.93 6.63 -10.45
N TYR A 210 -18.92 6.73 -9.11
CA TYR A 210 -18.33 5.70 -8.26
C TYR A 210 -19.06 4.36 -8.46
N PRO A 211 -18.33 3.27 -8.78
CA PRO A 211 -18.97 2.00 -9.12
C PRO A 211 -19.51 1.24 -7.91
N GLY A 212 -19.29 1.72 -6.68
CA GLY A 212 -19.80 1.11 -5.45
C GLY A 212 -19.12 -0.21 -5.06
N ARG A 213 -17.90 -0.43 -5.53
CA ARG A 213 -17.12 -1.64 -5.23
C ARG A 213 -15.86 -1.27 -4.44
N ALA A 214 -15.59 -2.05 -3.39
CA ALA A 214 -14.32 -2.04 -2.67
C ALA A 214 -13.88 -3.50 -2.55
N SER A 215 -12.79 -3.87 -3.23
CA SER A 215 -12.27 -5.24 -3.24
C SER A 215 -10.74 -5.22 -3.25
N GLY A 216 -10.10 -6.40 -3.16
CA GLY A 216 -8.66 -6.57 -3.34
C GLY A 216 -8.15 -6.28 -4.77
N TYR A 217 -9.03 -6.07 -5.75
CA TYR A 217 -8.66 -5.62 -7.08
C TYR A 217 -8.21 -4.16 -7.04
N VAL A 218 -7.02 -3.88 -7.55
CA VAL A 218 -6.39 -2.56 -7.38
C VAL A 218 -7.18 -1.41 -7.99
N VAL A 219 -7.94 -1.67 -9.05
CA VAL A 219 -8.81 -0.66 -9.67
C VAL A 219 -9.95 -0.28 -8.74
N ASP A 220 -10.66 -1.24 -8.16
CA ASP A 220 -11.72 -1.00 -7.18
C ASP A 220 -11.17 -0.24 -5.95
N THR A 221 -9.96 -0.58 -5.51
CA THR A 221 -9.28 0.10 -4.40
C THR A 221 -9.08 1.59 -4.72
N LEU A 222 -8.50 1.93 -5.89
CA LEU A 222 -8.26 3.33 -6.24
C LEU A 222 -9.54 4.12 -6.49
N GLN A 223 -10.54 3.49 -7.12
CA GLN A 223 -11.86 4.11 -7.32
C GLN A 223 -12.56 4.46 -6.01
N THR A 224 -12.25 3.73 -4.94
CA THR A 224 -12.78 4.00 -3.60
C THR A 224 -12.02 5.14 -2.91
N VAL A 225 -10.71 5.29 -3.19
CA VAL A 225 -9.84 6.30 -2.57
C VAL A 225 -10.00 7.67 -3.23
N PHE A 226 -10.24 7.73 -4.54
CA PHE A 226 -10.36 8.97 -5.34
C PHE A 226 -11.79 9.53 -5.32
#